data_3d478b74d90c5a87eca844fb1f44d510
#
_entry.id   3d478b74d90c5a87eca844fb1f44d510
#
_cell.length_a   1.000
_cell.length_b   1.000
_cell.length_c   1.000
_cell.angle_alpha   90.00
_cell.angle_beta   90.00
_cell.angle_gamma   90.00
#
_symmetry.space_group_name_H-M   'P 1'
#
loop_
_entity.id
_entity.type
_entity.pdbx_description
1 polymer ?
#
loop_
_entity_poly.entity_id
_entity_poly.type
_entity_poly.pdbx_seq_one_letter_code
_entity_poly.pdbx_strand_id
1 'polypeptide(L)'
;MRPQMHTLPIGQRRAPEVPSRNVAACIAAVAVAMLPGCAAGTRPTAPAGPVRSRPVDVGEFLGLEATHNPHRWYLPVAPGLATLGKFLFGGAGLGASILALERTTERPVVWATAQYLSYAMIGEIVDLDVTIPAAGRNTAQARVVGRVGDREILTVNAALGERELDRTGQWTEMPDVPAPDDCEIRESTGGGGSSIMSRIESRLAVGQQWDQLNGEPAEDGRAAMWVRLRDVDPSAASLAVLGDYVPWGISQAFGSWTRSNSLDNTLRVVQIVPTDWVLLDVRIQAVHHGFGHGDV
;
A
#
# COMPACT_ATOMS: atom_id res chain seq x y z
N MET A 1 16.68 -43.34 -58.84
CA MET A 1 15.54 -42.44 -59.11
C MET A 1 15.09 -41.86 -57.79
N ARG A 2 15.40 -40.58 -57.51
CA ARG A 2 14.91 -39.80 -56.34
C ARG A 2 13.92 -38.79 -56.88
N PRO A 3 12.75 -38.59 -56.32
CA PRO A 3 11.83 -37.53 -56.72
C PRO A 3 12.28 -36.19 -56.14
N GLN A 4 12.28 -35.18 -57.01
CA GLN A 4 12.52 -33.75 -56.65
C GLN A 4 11.29 -33.18 -55.94
N MET A 5 11.50 -32.60 -54.75
CA MET A 5 10.51 -31.78 -54.05
C MET A 5 10.54 -30.34 -54.61
N HIS A 6 9.45 -29.92 -55.19
CA HIS A 6 9.21 -28.49 -55.54
C HIS A 6 8.87 -27.71 -54.29
N THR A 7 9.69 -26.71 -53.96
CA THR A 7 9.43 -25.71 -52.96
C THR A 7 8.54 -24.58 -53.54
N LEU A 8 7.37 -24.38 -52.99
CA LEU A 8 6.53 -23.21 -53.25
C LEU A 8 6.98 -22.01 -52.37
N PRO A 9 6.92 -20.78 -52.89
CA PRO A 9 7.34 -19.60 -52.12
C PRO A 9 6.33 -19.26 -51.05
N ILE A 10 6.82 -19.02 -49.81
CA ILE A 10 6.03 -18.55 -48.67
C ILE A 10 5.73 -17.09 -48.88
N GLY A 11 4.45 -16.78 -49.15
CA GLY A 11 3.93 -15.42 -49.18
C GLY A 11 4.07 -14.74 -47.81
N GLN A 12 4.80 -13.66 -47.74
CA GLN A 12 4.85 -12.74 -46.60
C GLN A 12 3.48 -12.17 -46.33
N ARG A 13 2.79 -12.67 -45.30
CA ARG A 13 1.64 -12.00 -44.72
C ARG A 13 2.19 -10.90 -43.78
N ARG A 14 1.96 -9.63 -44.12
CA ARG A 14 2.15 -8.50 -43.21
C ARG A 14 1.24 -8.72 -42.00
N ALA A 15 1.84 -8.70 -40.81
CA ALA A 15 1.11 -8.60 -39.57
C ALA A 15 0.40 -7.23 -39.50
N PRO A 16 -0.81 -7.14 -38.93
CA PRO A 16 -1.49 -5.86 -38.72
C PRO A 16 -0.65 -5.02 -37.75
N GLU A 17 -0.40 -3.76 -38.13
CA GLU A 17 0.19 -2.75 -37.25
C GLU A 17 -0.75 -2.53 -36.06
N VAL A 18 -0.30 -2.93 -34.88
CA VAL A 18 -0.93 -2.56 -33.62
C VAL A 18 -0.48 -1.12 -33.31
N PRO A 19 -1.40 -0.15 -33.15
CA PRO A 19 -1.00 1.19 -32.76
C PRO A 19 -0.31 1.15 -31.41
N SER A 20 0.89 1.72 -31.33
CA SER A 20 1.67 1.88 -30.12
C SER A 20 0.92 2.79 -29.14
N ARG A 21 0.05 2.23 -28.32
CA ARG A 21 -0.39 2.88 -27.09
C ARG A 21 0.69 2.65 -26.06
N ASN A 22 1.25 3.75 -25.58
CA ASN A 22 2.20 3.79 -24.49
C ASN A 22 1.72 2.88 -23.35
N VAL A 23 2.47 1.83 -23.08
CA VAL A 23 2.31 1.04 -21.86
C VAL A 23 2.86 1.91 -20.75
N ALA A 24 1.98 2.68 -20.10
CA ALA A 24 2.32 3.35 -18.87
C ALA A 24 2.53 2.27 -17.80
N ALA A 25 3.71 2.24 -17.21
CA ALA A 25 3.99 1.36 -16.07
C ALA A 25 2.98 1.67 -14.96
N CYS A 26 2.32 0.63 -14.45
CA CYS A 26 1.40 0.74 -13.31
C CYS A 26 2.16 1.24 -12.08
N ILE A 27 1.89 2.45 -11.64
CA ILE A 27 2.49 3.08 -10.47
C ILE A 27 1.35 3.29 -9.48
N ALA A 28 1.33 2.51 -8.39
CA ALA A 28 0.44 2.77 -7.28
C ALA A 28 0.84 4.10 -6.63
N ALA A 29 -0.02 5.11 -6.67
CA ALA A 29 0.20 6.41 -6.05
C ALA A 29 -0.88 6.63 -4.99
N VAL A 30 -0.47 6.86 -3.75
CA VAL A 30 -1.37 7.33 -2.69
C VAL A 30 -1.40 8.86 -2.76
N ALA A 31 -2.54 9.45 -3.11
CA ALA A 31 -2.75 10.90 -3.10
C ALA A 31 -3.46 11.31 -1.80
N VAL A 32 -2.91 12.31 -1.10
CA VAL A 32 -3.56 12.93 0.07
C VAL A 32 -3.96 14.36 -0.31
N ALA A 33 -5.26 14.67 -0.28
CA ALA A 33 -5.80 15.97 -0.67
C ALA A 33 -6.11 16.86 0.55
N MET A 34 -5.82 18.16 0.44
CA MET A 34 -6.25 19.19 1.39
C MET A 34 -7.65 19.69 1.04
N LEU A 35 -8.50 19.90 2.05
CA LEU A 35 -9.73 20.66 1.91
C LEU A 35 -9.40 22.16 1.84
N PRO A 36 -10.02 22.95 0.92
CA PRO A 36 -9.85 24.40 0.90
C PRO A 36 -10.49 25.04 2.13
N GLY A 37 -9.75 25.93 2.80
CA GLY A 37 -10.20 26.67 3.95
C GLY A 37 -11.41 27.55 3.62
N CYS A 38 -12.52 27.34 4.31
CA CYS A 38 -13.66 28.24 4.32
C CYS A 38 -13.34 29.49 5.14
N ALA A 39 -13.78 30.65 4.62
CA ALA A 39 -13.64 31.97 5.22
C ALA A 39 -14.16 32.01 6.67
N ALA A 40 -13.53 32.88 7.48
CA ALA A 40 -13.76 33.09 8.88
C ALA A 40 -15.22 33.46 9.18
N GLY A 41 -16.00 32.50 9.62
CA GLY A 41 -17.24 32.64 10.35
C GLY A 41 -17.00 32.22 11.79
N THR A 42 -17.46 33.00 12.76
CA THR A 42 -17.38 32.74 14.20
C THR A 42 -17.94 31.34 14.51
N ARG A 43 -17.05 30.39 14.86
CA ARG A 43 -17.42 29.03 15.27
C ARG A 43 -18.12 29.03 16.62
N PRO A 44 -19.27 28.37 16.77
CA PRO A 44 -19.73 27.95 18.10
C PRO A 44 -18.71 26.92 18.63
N THR A 45 -18.32 27.08 19.89
CA THR A 45 -17.47 26.09 20.60
C THR A 45 -18.19 24.76 20.65
N ALA A 46 -17.70 23.81 19.86
CA ALA A 46 -18.12 22.41 19.95
C ALA A 46 -17.74 21.86 21.33
N PRO A 47 -18.55 20.96 21.93
CA PRO A 47 -18.19 20.28 23.17
C PRO A 47 -16.88 19.56 22.97
N ALA A 48 -15.98 19.62 23.97
CA ALA A 48 -14.70 18.92 23.97
C ALA A 48 -14.96 17.43 23.73
N GLY A 49 -14.52 16.95 22.59
CA GLY A 49 -14.51 15.52 22.27
C GLY A 49 -13.67 14.74 23.30
N PRO A 50 -13.80 13.41 23.35
CA PRO A 50 -13.05 12.59 24.29
C PRO A 50 -11.56 12.89 24.17
N VAL A 51 -10.90 13.05 25.33
CA VAL A 51 -9.47 13.31 25.43
C VAL A 51 -8.75 12.23 24.63
N ARG A 52 -8.10 12.60 23.51
CA ARG A 52 -7.29 11.67 22.72
C ARG A 52 -6.17 11.14 23.60
N SER A 53 -5.99 9.83 23.63
CA SER A 53 -4.77 9.22 24.12
C SER A 53 -3.59 9.83 23.36
N ARG A 54 -2.42 9.88 23.99
CA ARG A 54 -1.20 10.37 23.32
C ARG A 54 -0.99 9.55 22.04
N PRO A 55 -0.73 10.18 20.87
CA PRO A 55 -0.46 9.45 19.64
C PRO A 55 0.67 8.44 19.85
N VAL A 56 0.44 7.22 19.39
CA VAL A 56 1.42 6.14 19.41
C VAL A 56 2.36 6.33 18.22
N ASP A 57 3.68 6.26 18.45
CA ASP A 57 4.66 6.25 17.36
C ASP A 57 4.42 5.03 16.46
N VAL A 58 4.52 5.22 15.14
CA VAL A 58 4.30 4.13 14.17
C VAL A 58 5.28 2.96 14.37
N GLY A 59 6.47 3.21 14.90
CA GLY A 59 7.43 2.17 15.26
C GLY A 59 6.97 1.34 16.46
N GLU A 60 6.34 1.96 17.44
CA GLU A 60 5.69 1.26 18.56
C GLU A 60 4.48 0.44 18.06
N PHE A 61 3.67 1.02 17.17
CA PHE A 61 2.57 0.32 16.51
C PHE A 61 3.04 -0.94 15.78
N LEU A 62 4.16 -0.86 15.04
CA LEU A 62 4.76 -1.96 14.30
C LEU A 62 5.58 -2.91 15.20
N GLY A 63 5.99 -2.47 16.39
CA GLY A 63 6.92 -3.21 17.24
C GLY A 63 8.31 -3.31 16.62
N LEU A 64 8.73 -2.29 15.86
CA LEU A 64 10.05 -2.26 15.21
C LEU A 64 11.14 -1.98 16.24
N GLU A 65 12.08 -2.89 16.36
CA GLU A 65 13.17 -2.84 17.35
C GLU A 65 14.51 -2.47 16.70
N ALA A 66 15.20 -1.48 17.30
CA ALA A 66 16.56 -1.16 16.92
C ALA A 66 17.55 -2.22 17.45
N THR A 67 18.63 -2.45 16.69
CA THR A 67 19.75 -3.28 17.17
C THR A 67 20.95 -2.40 17.50
N HIS A 68 22.06 -3.01 17.95
CA HIS A 68 23.33 -2.31 18.12
C HIS A 68 23.96 -1.85 16.78
N ASN A 69 23.52 -2.42 15.66
CA ASN A 69 23.92 -2.00 14.32
C ASN A 69 22.83 -1.08 13.74
N PRO A 70 23.12 0.20 13.44
CA PRO A 70 22.14 1.15 12.91
C PRO A 70 21.57 0.76 11.53
N HIS A 71 22.20 -0.19 10.85
CA HIS A 71 21.74 -0.74 9.58
C HIS A 71 20.92 -2.02 9.74
N ARG A 72 20.60 -2.44 10.98
CA ARG A 72 19.88 -3.68 11.23
C ARG A 72 18.77 -3.48 12.24
N TRP A 73 17.57 -3.93 11.87
CA TRP A 73 16.35 -3.77 12.64
C TRP A 73 15.62 -5.11 12.78
N TYR A 74 14.88 -5.30 13.85
CA TYR A 74 14.03 -6.48 14.05
C TYR A 74 12.57 -6.12 14.02
N LEU A 75 11.79 -6.93 13.30
CA LEU A 75 10.34 -6.86 13.26
C LEU A 75 9.76 -8.17 13.79
N PRO A 76 9.41 -8.26 15.09
CA PRO A 76 8.68 -9.39 15.63
C PRO A 76 7.28 -9.48 15.00
N VAL A 77 6.92 -10.64 14.46
CA VAL A 77 5.62 -10.85 13.83
C VAL A 77 4.58 -11.15 14.93
N ALA A 78 4.02 -10.06 15.49
CA ALA A 78 2.93 -10.16 16.46
C ALA A 78 1.58 -10.48 15.77
N PRO A 79 0.61 -11.06 16.47
CA PRO A 79 -0.74 -11.30 15.91
C PRO A 79 -1.38 -10.04 15.31
N GLY A 80 -1.19 -8.87 15.94
CA GLY A 80 -1.70 -7.58 15.47
C GLY A 80 -1.03 -7.02 14.20
N LEU A 81 0.00 -7.67 13.67
CA LEU A 81 0.63 -7.35 12.36
C LEU A 81 0.34 -8.43 11.31
N ALA A 82 -0.35 -9.48 11.68
CA ALA A 82 -0.59 -10.62 10.82
C ALA A 82 -1.97 -10.54 10.14
N THR A 83 -2.06 -11.17 8.97
CA THR A 83 -3.32 -11.44 8.27
C THR A 83 -4.12 -12.53 8.97
N LEU A 84 -5.34 -12.80 8.51
CA LEU A 84 -6.12 -13.97 8.94
C LEU A 84 -5.42 -15.30 8.65
N GLY A 85 -4.51 -15.32 7.66
CA GLY A 85 -3.62 -16.46 7.34
C GLY A 85 -2.47 -16.65 8.31
N LYS A 86 -2.39 -15.84 9.38
CA LYS A 86 -1.37 -15.91 10.45
C LYS A 86 0.06 -15.60 10.00
N PHE A 87 0.22 -14.91 8.91
CA PHE A 87 1.51 -14.40 8.40
C PHE A 87 1.52 -12.88 8.36
N LEU A 88 2.71 -12.29 8.37
CA LEU A 88 2.94 -10.85 8.31
C LEU A 88 2.15 -10.22 7.15
N PHE A 89 1.38 -9.18 7.45
CA PHE A 89 0.70 -8.38 6.44
C PHE A 89 1.71 -7.61 5.58
N GLY A 90 1.56 -7.62 4.25
CA GLY A 90 2.51 -7.02 3.33
C GLY A 90 2.74 -5.53 3.60
N GLY A 91 1.66 -4.77 3.80
CA GLY A 91 1.74 -3.35 4.17
C GLY A 91 2.50 -3.09 5.47
N ALA A 92 2.41 -3.98 6.46
CA ALA A 92 3.20 -3.87 7.70
C ALA A 92 4.69 -4.14 7.45
N GLY A 93 5.02 -5.11 6.59
CA GLY A 93 6.40 -5.39 6.17
C GLY A 93 7.02 -4.21 5.42
N LEU A 94 6.28 -3.62 4.47
CA LEU A 94 6.71 -2.41 3.75
C LEU A 94 6.83 -1.21 4.70
N GLY A 95 5.86 -0.99 5.58
CA GLY A 95 5.89 0.10 6.55
C GLY A 95 7.07 0.02 7.52
N ALA A 96 7.36 -1.17 8.06
CA ALA A 96 8.53 -1.39 8.91
C ALA A 96 9.84 -1.15 8.14
N SER A 97 9.92 -1.58 6.88
CA SER A 97 11.09 -1.33 6.02
C SER A 97 11.28 0.16 5.73
N ILE A 98 10.21 0.90 5.45
CA ILE A 98 10.26 2.36 5.26
C ILE A 98 10.78 3.03 6.53
N LEU A 99 10.22 2.69 7.69
CA LEU A 99 10.64 3.28 8.96
C LEU A 99 12.11 2.96 9.29
N ALA A 100 12.56 1.73 9.04
CA ALA A 100 13.97 1.34 9.19
C ALA A 100 14.88 2.18 8.27
N LEU A 101 14.46 2.39 7.02
CA LEU A 101 15.18 3.23 6.05
C LEU A 101 15.24 4.69 6.50
N GLU A 102 14.12 5.28 6.91
CA GLU A 102 14.07 6.67 7.38
C GLU A 102 14.93 6.89 8.62
N ARG A 103 14.85 5.97 9.59
CA ARG A 103 15.67 6.04 10.81
C ARG A 103 17.17 5.81 10.56
N THR A 104 17.53 4.98 9.57
CA THR A 104 18.92 4.70 9.21
C THR A 104 19.55 5.83 8.40
N THR A 105 18.78 6.48 7.52
CA THR A 105 19.27 7.53 6.62
C THR A 105 19.04 8.93 7.15
N GLU A 106 18.18 9.09 8.16
CA GLU A 106 17.67 10.37 8.67
C GLU A 106 17.03 11.23 7.58
N ARG A 107 16.37 10.59 6.60
CA ARG A 107 15.73 11.23 5.45
C ARG A 107 14.33 10.67 5.21
N PRO A 108 13.37 11.54 4.82
CA PRO A 108 12.04 11.08 4.48
C PRO A 108 12.05 10.23 3.20
N VAL A 109 11.19 9.22 3.14
CA VAL A 109 11.01 8.41 1.94
C VAL A 109 10.27 9.21 0.88
N VAL A 110 10.73 9.10 -0.37
CA VAL A 110 10.06 9.65 -1.57
C VAL A 110 9.23 8.56 -2.25
N TRP A 111 9.82 7.37 -2.39
CA TRP A 111 9.11 6.18 -2.83
C TRP A 111 9.79 4.93 -2.26
N ALA A 112 9.00 3.87 -2.13
CA ALA A 112 9.49 2.54 -1.77
C ALA A 112 8.69 1.47 -2.51
N THR A 113 9.38 0.44 -3.00
CA THR A 113 8.77 -0.72 -3.65
C THR A 113 9.18 -1.99 -2.92
N ALA A 114 8.20 -2.72 -2.42
CA ALA A 114 8.39 -4.06 -1.86
C ALA A 114 8.17 -5.13 -2.91
N GLN A 115 8.96 -6.19 -2.83
CA GLN A 115 8.69 -7.49 -3.44
C GLN A 115 8.54 -8.52 -2.32
N TYR A 116 7.45 -9.27 -2.31
CA TYR A 116 7.17 -10.28 -1.30
C TYR A 116 7.56 -11.67 -1.81
N LEU A 117 8.50 -12.32 -1.14
CA LEU A 117 9.14 -13.55 -1.59
C LEU A 117 8.62 -14.77 -0.83
N SER A 118 8.27 -14.60 0.45
CA SER A 118 7.81 -15.67 1.33
C SER A 118 7.03 -15.12 2.51
N TYR A 119 6.45 -16.00 3.31
CA TYR A 119 5.67 -15.65 4.49
C TYR A 119 6.55 -15.65 5.75
N ALA A 120 6.38 -14.64 6.60
CA ALA A 120 6.85 -14.66 7.99
C ALA A 120 5.65 -14.95 8.89
N MET A 121 5.72 -16.01 9.68
CA MET A 121 4.60 -16.46 10.51
C MET A 121 4.57 -15.76 11.87
N ILE A 122 3.42 -15.73 12.53
CA ILE A 122 3.31 -15.22 13.90
C ILE A 122 4.33 -15.92 14.80
N GLY A 123 5.09 -15.13 15.57
CA GLY A 123 6.15 -15.58 16.46
C GLY A 123 7.54 -15.63 15.84
N GLU A 124 7.65 -15.50 14.51
CA GLU A 124 8.95 -15.31 13.85
C GLU A 124 9.41 -13.84 13.98
N ILE A 125 10.71 -13.60 13.82
CA ILE A 125 11.31 -12.28 13.79
C ILE A 125 11.87 -12.07 12.39
N VAL A 126 11.40 -11.01 11.71
CA VAL A 126 11.99 -10.58 10.44
C VAL A 126 13.16 -9.67 10.74
N ASP A 127 14.34 -10.08 10.32
CA ASP A 127 15.57 -9.33 10.38
C ASP A 127 15.67 -8.44 9.15
N LEU A 128 15.68 -7.12 9.33
CA LEU A 128 15.70 -6.12 8.26
C LEU A 128 17.12 -5.55 8.13
N ASP A 129 17.85 -5.96 7.11
CA ASP A 129 19.17 -5.44 6.77
C ASP A 129 19.05 -4.27 5.78
N VAL A 130 19.51 -3.09 6.21
CA VAL A 130 19.49 -1.85 5.42
C VAL A 130 20.84 -1.66 4.72
N THR A 131 20.82 -1.41 3.42
CA THR A 131 21.97 -1.00 2.64
C THR A 131 21.71 0.31 1.92
N ILE A 132 22.74 1.19 1.84
CA ILE A 132 22.66 2.51 1.19
C ILE A 132 23.69 2.53 0.06
N PRO A 133 23.37 1.98 -1.14
CA PRO A 133 24.30 1.92 -2.26
C PRO A 133 24.76 3.27 -2.77
N ALA A 134 23.93 4.32 -2.62
CA ALA A 134 24.27 5.66 -3.03
C ALA A 134 23.65 6.70 -2.10
N ALA A 135 24.44 7.65 -1.65
CA ALA A 135 23.99 8.81 -0.88
C ALA A 135 24.63 10.09 -1.43
N GLY A 136 23.78 11.00 -1.93
CA GLY A 136 24.18 12.34 -2.34
C GLY A 136 23.75 13.39 -1.31
N ARG A 137 23.91 14.67 -1.68
CA ARG A 137 23.56 15.79 -0.80
C ARG A 137 22.08 15.77 -0.40
N ASN A 138 21.17 15.57 -1.37
CA ASN A 138 19.73 15.72 -1.18
C ASN A 138 18.97 14.41 -1.25
N THR A 139 19.56 13.34 -1.79
CA THR A 139 18.88 12.06 -2.01
C THR A 139 19.77 10.89 -1.67
N ALA A 140 19.18 9.82 -1.20
CA ALA A 140 19.80 8.51 -1.04
C ALA A 140 18.99 7.45 -1.80
N GLN A 141 19.69 6.45 -2.33
CA GLN A 141 19.10 5.20 -2.82
C GLN A 141 19.41 4.12 -1.79
N ALA A 142 18.40 3.45 -1.30
CA ALA A 142 18.59 2.48 -0.24
C ALA A 142 17.75 1.22 -0.49
N ARG A 143 18.13 0.14 0.18
CA ARG A 143 17.46 -1.15 0.07
C ARG A 143 17.37 -1.81 1.42
N VAL A 144 16.28 -2.53 1.65
CA VAL A 144 16.11 -3.47 2.77
C VAL A 144 15.98 -4.88 2.22
N VAL A 145 16.62 -5.83 2.90
CA VAL A 145 16.35 -7.26 2.74
C VAL A 145 15.86 -7.78 4.08
N GLY A 146 14.63 -8.29 4.10
CA GLY A 146 14.02 -8.87 5.28
C GLY A 146 14.14 -10.39 5.27
N ARG A 147 14.65 -11.00 6.36
CA ARG A 147 14.88 -12.45 6.48
C ARG A 147 14.31 -13.02 7.77
N VAL A 148 13.92 -14.28 7.71
CA VAL A 148 13.72 -15.13 8.88
C VAL A 148 14.72 -16.29 8.77
N GLY A 149 15.78 -16.24 9.58
CA GLY A 149 16.94 -17.11 9.38
C GLY A 149 17.55 -16.87 7.98
N ASP A 150 17.71 -17.94 7.22
CA ASP A 150 18.26 -17.87 5.84
C ASP A 150 17.18 -17.61 4.76
N ARG A 151 15.91 -17.59 5.14
CA ARG A 151 14.78 -17.42 4.21
C ARG A 151 14.48 -15.94 3.99
N GLU A 152 14.60 -15.47 2.75
CA GLU A 152 14.16 -14.12 2.39
C GLU A 152 12.63 -14.04 2.39
N ILE A 153 12.11 -13.02 3.07
CA ILE A 153 10.69 -12.75 3.21
C ILE A 153 10.27 -11.65 2.24
N LEU A 154 11.04 -10.56 2.21
CA LEU A 154 10.78 -9.41 1.34
C LEU A 154 12.08 -8.69 0.99
N THR A 155 12.04 -7.97 -0.12
CA THR A 155 13.03 -6.94 -0.47
C THR A 155 12.32 -5.61 -0.70
N VAL A 156 12.93 -4.52 -0.27
CA VAL A 156 12.41 -3.17 -0.51
C VAL A 156 13.50 -2.32 -1.12
N ASN A 157 13.21 -1.66 -2.24
CA ASN A 157 14.04 -0.60 -2.79
C ASN A 157 13.36 0.74 -2.57
N ALA A 158 14.13 1.78 -2.25
CA ALA A 158 13.60 3.10 -1.93
C ALA A 158 14.53 4.24 -2.36
N ALA A 159 13.93 5.39 -2.69
CA ALA A 159 14.60 6.67 -2.70
C ALA A 159 14.13 7.51 -1.51
N LEU A 160 15.08 8.11 -0.83
CA LEU A 160 14.87 8.98 0.33
C LEU A 160 15.53 10.33 0.10
N GLY A 161 14.96 11.37 0.68
CA GLY A 161 15.55 12.70 0.62
C GLY A 161 14.54 13.80 0.45
N GLU A 162 15.07 15.02 0.43
CA GLU A 162 14.30 16.24 0.30
C GLU A 162 15.10 17.25 -0.52
N ARG A 163 14.39 18.12 -1.24
CA ARG A 163 14.99 19.22 -2.00
C ARG A 163 14.23 20.50 -1.71
N GLU A 164 14.96 21.54 -1.42
CA GLU A 164 14.40 22.89 -1.34
C GLU A 164 14.13 23.43 -2.75
N LEU A 165 12.88 23.45 -3.16
CA LEU A 165 12.42 24.05 -4.41
C LEU A 165 11.16 24.87 -4.13
N ASP A 166 11.10 26.08 -4.66
CA ASP A 166 9.99 27.02 -4.44
C ASP A 166 8.73 26.66 -5.26
N ARG A 167 8.83 25.68 -6.17
CA ARG A 167 7.71 25.31 -7.05
C ARG A 167 7.03 24.05 -6.55
N THR A 168 5.76 24.19 -6.20
CA THR A 168 4.86 23.09 -5.87
C THR A 168 3.64 23.14 -6.77
N GLY A 169 3.01 21.99 -7.01
CA GLY A 169 1.77 21.90 -7.77
C GLY A 169 1.12 20.54 -7.59
N GLN A 170 -0.21 20.54 -7.61
CA GLN A 170 -1.04 19.34 -7.56
C GLN A 170 -2.07 19.41 -8.69
N TRP A 171 -2.18 18.32 -9.44
CA TRP A 171 -3.10 18.20 -10.58
C TRP A 171 -4.13 17.07 -10.38
N THR A 172 -4.03 16.36 -9.26
CA THR A 172 -5.00 15.32 -8.88
C THR A 172 -5.97 15.92 -7.87
N GLU A 173 -7.25 15.69 -8.10
CA GLU A 173 -8.31 16.09 -7.20
C GLU A 173 -8.72 14.92 -6.31
N MET A 174 -9.23 15.24 -5.12
CA MET A 174 -9.81 14.23 -4.25
C MET A 174 -11.09 13.67 -4.89
N PRO A 175 -11.24 12.35 -4.95
CA PRO A 175 -12.47 11.75 -5.45
C PRO A 175 -13.70 12.22 -4.68
N ASP A 176 -14.82 12.44 -5.40
CA ASP A 176 -16.10 12.77 -4.78
C ASP A 176 -16.71 11.51 -4.18
N VAL A 177 -16.72 11.46 -2.85
CA VAL A 177 -17.26 10.37 -2.03
C VAL A 177 -17.87 10.94 -0.74
N PRO A 178 -18.83 10.24 -0.10
CA PRO A 178 -19.37 10.66 1.18
C PRO A 178 -18.28 10.83 2.25
N ALA A 179 -18.51 11.74 3.21
CA ALA A 179 -17.60 11.94 4.34
C ALA A 179 -17.52 10.67 5.23
N PRO A 180 -16.44 10.49 5.99
CA PRO A 180 -16.30 9.28 6.81
C PRO A 180 -17.47 9.00 7.74
N ASP A 181 -18.06 10.05 8.32
CA ASP A 181 -19.18 9.92 9.26
C ASP A 181 -20.52 9.57 8.58
N ASP A 182 -20.61 9.77 7.27
CA ASP A 182 -21.76 9.41 6.45
C ASP A 182 -21.62 8.02 5.82
N CYS A 183 -20.48 7.34 6.02
CA CYS A 183 -20.17 6.03 5.49
C CYS A 183 -20.44 4.93 6.52
N GLU A 184 -20.91 3.78 6.06
CA GLU A 184 -21.08 2.60 6.89
C GLU A 184 -19.74 2.05 7.39
N ILE A 185 -19.73 1.58 8.63
CA ILE A 185 -18.57 0.86 9.16
C ILE A 185 -18.41 -0.43 8.34
N ARG A 186 -17.21 -0.61 7.77
CA ARG A 186 -16.90 -1.85 7.09
C ARG A 186 -16.56 -2.91 8.12
N GLU A 187 -17.37 -3.95 8.20
CA GLU A 187 -17.12 -5.06 9.09
C GLU A 187 -15.86 -5.84 8.68
N SER A 188 -15.01 -6.12 9.68
CA SER A 188 -13.86 -6.99 9.46
C SER A 188 -14.34 -8.45 9.40
N THR A 189 -13.98 -9.18 8.35
CA THR A 189 -14.30 -10.61 8.18
C THR A 189 -13.62 -11.53 9.21
N GLY A 190 -12.75 -10.99 10.06
CA GLY A 190 -12.02 -11.74 11.09
C GLY A 190 -12.78 -11.78 12.41
N GLY A 191 -13.54 -12.82 12.64
CA GLY A 191 -14.19 -13.04 13.94
C GLY A 191 -13.18 -13.00 15.11
N GLY A 192 -13.35 -12.06 16.03
CA GLY A 192 -12.83 -12.03 17.40
C GLY A 192 -11.32 -12.19 17.66
N GLY A 193 -10.49 -12.40 16.64
CA GLY A 193 -9.05 -12.62 16.77
C GLY A 193 -8.22 -11.34 16.58
N SER A 194 -7.06 -11.27 17.23
CA SER A 194 -6.09 -10.21 16.97
C SER A 194 -5.46 -10.39 15.59
N SER A 195 -5.73 -9.45 14.66
CA SER A 195 -5.10 -9.37 13.35
C SER A 195 -4.87 -7.91 13.00
N ILE A 196 -4.11 -7.62 11.94
CA ILE A 196 -3.93 -6.24 11.47
C ILE A 196 -5.28 -5.58 11.14
N MET A 197 -6.23 -6.34 10.62
CA MET A 197 -7.55 -5.83 10.26
C MET A 197 -8.33 -5.31 11.47
N SER A 198 -8.11 -5.85 12.67
CA SER A 198 -8.73 -5.35 13.90
C SER A 198 -8.14 -4.04 14.42
N ARG A 199 -6.98 -3.63 13.90
CA ARG A 199 -6.28 -2.38 14.24
C ARG A 199 -6.55 -1.26 13.24
N ILE A 200 -7.18 -1.57 12.10
CA ILE A 200 -7.56 -0.62 11.06
C ILE A 200 -9.07 -0.40 11.14
N GLU A 201 -9.47 0.81 11.47
CA GLU A 201 -10.87 1.21 11.34
C GLU A 201 -11.15 1.56 9.89
N SER A 202 -12.23 1.03 9.32
CA SER A 202 -12.60 1.24 7.91
C SER A 202 -14.07 1.59 7.78
N ARG A 203 -14.39 2.52 6.85
CA ARG A 203 -15.74 2.90 6.48
C ARG A 203 -15.89 2.86 4.98
N LEU A 204 -16.92 2.20 4.50
CA LEU A 204 -17.13 1.94 3.09
C LEU A 204 -17.72 3.16 2.40
N ALA A 205 -16.98 3.77 1.48
CA ALA A 205 -17.43 4.92 0.70
C ALA A 205 -17.98 4.52 -0.68
N VAL A 206 -17.34 3.52 -1.35
CA VAL A 206 -17.78 2.95 -2.63
C VAL A 206 -17.52 1.44 -2.59
N GLY A 207 -18.52 0.65 -2.93
CA GLY A 207 -18.43 -0.82 -2.95
C GLY A 207 -19.51 -1.47 -2.10
N GLN A 208 -19.32 -2.74 -1.75
CA GLN A 208 -20.29 -3.58 -1.06
C GLN A 208 -19.70 -4.17 0.23
N GLN A 209 -20.54 -4.36 1.24
CA GLN A 209 -20.20 -5.17 2.41
C GLN A 209 -19.99 -6.64 2.00
N TRP A 210 -19.29 -7.41 2.83
CA TRP A 210 -18.98 -8.81 2.50
C TRP A 210 -20.20 -9.70 2.27
N ASP A 211 -21.27 -9.47 3.00
CA ASP A 211 -22.53 -10.19 2.93
C ASP A 211 -23.42 -9.73 1.76
N GLN A 212 -23.09 -8.59 1.13
CA GLN A 212 -23.78 -8.05 -0.03
C GLN A 212 -23.16 -8.49 -1.36
N LEU A 213 -21.96 -9.10 -1.33
CA LEU A 213 -21.30 -9.61 -2.52
C LEU A 213 -22.12 -10.77 -3.11
N ASN A 214 -22.64 -10.60 -4.30
CA ASN A 214 -23.60 -11.52 -4.95
C ASN A 214 -23.01 -12.31 -6.13
N GLY A 215 -21.71 -12.11 -6.42
CA GLY A 215 -21.01 -12.74 -7.54
C GLY A 215 -21.11 -11.98 -8.87
N GLU A 216 -21.78 -10.82 -8.88
CA GLU A 216 -21.84 -9.96 -10.06
C GLU A 216 -20.64 -9.02 -10.06
N PRO A 217 -19.82 -8.99 -11.14
CA PRO A 217 -18.70 -8.09 -11.25
C PRO A 217 -19.13 -6.62 -11.19
N ALA A 218 -18.28 -5.79 -10.52
CA ALA A 218 -18.48 -4.35 -10.53
C ALA A 218 -18.30 -3.78 -11.94
N GLU A 219 -19.01 -2.70 -12.25
CA GLU A 219 -19.04 -2.11 -13.59
C GLU A 219 -17.69 -1.52 -14.01
N ASP A 220 -16.97 -0.88 -13.07
CA ASP A 220 -15.73 -0.12 -13.35
C ASP A 220 -14.50 -0.58 -12.55
N GLY A 221 -14.64 -1.64 -11.75
CA GLY A 221 -13.54 -2.15 -10.90
C GLY A 221 -13.08 -1.20 -9.80
N ARG A 222 -13.87 -0.15 -9.49
CA ARG A 222 -13.57 0.82 -8.45
C ARG A 222 -14.20 0.45 -7.12
N ALA A 223 -13.44 0.64 -6.04
CA ALA A 223 -13.95 0.61 -4.68
C ALA A 223 -13.21 1.65 -3.84
N ALA A 224 -13.88 2.24 -2.84
CA ALA A 224 -13.24 3.23 -1.99
C ALA A 224 -13.67 3.06 -0.53
N MET A 225 -12.74 3.34 0.37
CA MET A 225 -13.03 3.34 1.80
C MET A 225 -12.16 4.35 2.54
N TRP A 226 -12.73 4.93 3.60
CA TRP A 226 -11.99 5.68 4.58
C TRP A 226 -11.35 4.70 5.58
N VAL A 227 -10.07 4.89 5.86
CA VAL A 227 -9.32 4.07 6.81
C VAL A 227 -8.54 4.93 7.78
N ARG A 228 -8.30 4.38 8.98
CA ARG A 228 -7.34 4.96 9.93
C ARG A 228 -6.74 3.89 10.83
N LEU A 229 -5.51 4.11 11.25
CA LEU A 229 -4.94 3.46 12.41
C LEU A 229 -5.32 4.28 13.64
N ARG A 230 -5.94 3.65 14.63
CA ARG A 230 -6.33 4.37 15.85
C ARG A 230 -5.08 4.84 16.59
N ASP A 231 -5.10 6.10 16.99
CA ASP A 231 -4.04 6.73 17.80
C ASP A 231 -2.63 6.70 17.15
N VAL A 232 -2.52 6.54 15.83
CA VAL A 232 -1.26 6.60 15.08
C VAL A 232 -1.32 7.76 14.09
N ASP A 233 -0.35 8.66 14.17
CA ASP A 233 -0.27 9.78 13.24
C ASP A 233 0.11 9.32 11.81
N PRO A 234 -0.39 10.02 10.78
CA PRO A 234 0.02 9.76 9.40
C PRO A 234 1.53 9.88 9.21
N SER A 235 2.11 8.88 8.57
CA SER A 235 3.51 8.82 8.16
C SER A 235 3.63 7.97 6.91
N ALA A 236 4.76 7.99 6.24
CA ALA A 236 4.97 7.10 5.09
C ALA A 236 4.83 5.62 5.47
N ALA A 237 5.29 5.24 6.66
CA ALA A 237 5.16 3.89 7.18
C ALA A 237 3.69 3.51 7.46
N SER A 238 2.90 4.40 8.09
CA SER A 238 1.48 4.14 8.34
C SER A 238 0.67 4.11 7.04
N LEU A 239 0.99 4.95 6.05
CA LEU A 239 0.37 4.91 4.72
C LEU A 239 0.69 3.60 3.98
N ALA A 240 1.89 3.05 4.13
CA ALA A 240 2.22 1.73 3.57
C ALA A 240 1.37 0.62 4.19
N VAL A 241 1.12 0.68 5.51
CA VAL A 241 0.19 -0.26 6.18
C VAL A 241 -1.22 -0.10 5.64
N LEU A 242 -1.69 1.13 5.49
CA LEU A 242 -3.05 1.41 5.02
C LEU A 242 -3.23 1.15 3.51
N GLY A 243 -2.18 1.22 2.68
CA GLY A 243 -2.26 1.15 1.22
C GLY A 243 -2.29 -0.27 0.63
N ASP A 244 -2.10 -1.34 1.40
CA ASP A 244 -2.03 -2.71 0.88
C ASP A 244 -3.44 -3.35 0.78
N TYR A 245 -4.30 -2.74 -0.06
CA TYR A 245 -5.70 -3.12 -0.20
C TYR A 245 -6.14 -3.51 -1.62
N VAL A 246 -5.22 -3.67 -2.58
CA VAL A 246 -5.54 -4.22 -3.91
C VAL A 246 -6.23 -5.59 -3.81
N PRO A 247 -5.83 -6.52 -2.90
CA PRO A 247 -6.54 -7.79 -2.70
C PRO A 247 -8.02 -7.63 -2.33
N TRP A 248 -8.36 -6.61 -1.54
CA TRP A 248 -9.76 -6.28 -1.24
C TRP A 248 -10.48 -5.74 -2.48
N GLY A 249 -9.84 -4.84 -3.24
CA GLY A 249 -10.39 -4.30 -4.48
C GLY A 249 -10.72 -5.38 -5.51
N ILE A 250 -9.89 -6.43 -5.62
CA ILE A 250 -10.16 -7.58 -6.49
C ILE A 250 -11.46 -8.28 -6.09
N SER A 251 -11.70 -8.47 -4.79
CA SER A 251 -12.96 -9.05 -4.30
C SER A 251 -14.17 -8.18 -4.63
N GLN A 252 -14.02 -6.86 -4.52
CA GLN A 252 -15.06 -5.90 -4.92
C GLN A 252 -15.33 -5.95 -6.43
N ALA A 253 -14.27 -5.96 -7.24
CA ALA A 253 -14.37 -6.00 -8.69
C ALA A 253 -15.06 -7.27 -9.20
N PHE A 254 -14.87 -8.42 -8.54
CA PHE A 254 -15.57 -9.67 -8.88
C PHE A 254 -16.93 -9.83 -8.21
N GLY A 255 -17.31 -8.93 -7.30
CA GLY A 255 -18.53 -9.09 -6.50
C GLY A 255 -18.54 -10.36 -5.64
N SER A 256 -17.36 -10.95 -5.38
CA SER A 256 -17.22 -12.19 -4.64
C SER A 256 -15.92 -12.23 -3.87
N TRP A 257 -15.94 -12.91 -2.72
CA TRP A 257 -14.71 -13.06 -1.95
C TRP A 257 -13.64 -13.83 -2.74
N THR A 258 -12.48 -13.22 -2.92
CA THR A 258 -11.32 -13.84 -3.56
C THR A 258 -10.15 -13.94 -2.57
N ARG A 259 -9.49 -15.07 -2.56
CA ARG A 259 -8.25 -15.24 -1.80
C ARG A 259 -7.07 -14.82 -2.66
N SER A 260 -6.41 -13.73 -2.30
CA SER A 260 -5.26 -13.21 -3.01
C SER A 260 -4.17 -12.74 -2.04
N ASN A 261 -2.93 -12.73 -2.50
CA ASN A 261 -1.79 -12.22 -1.77
C ASN A 261 -1.03 -11.26 -2.69
N SER A 262 -0.53 -10.17 -2.12
CA SER A 262 0.31 -9.22 -2.86
C SER A 262 1.65 -9.86 -3.23
N LEU A 263 2.07 -9.69 -4.48
CA LEU A 263 3.40 -10.05 -4.95
C LEU A 263 4.38 -8.89 -4.78
N ASP A 264 3.87 -7.69 -4.93
CA ASP A 264 4.59 -6.42 -4.77
C ASP A 264 3.65 -5.33 -4.26
N ASN A 265 4.25 -4.25 -3.79
CA ASN A 265 3.54 -3.02 -3.45
C ASN A 265 4.49 -1.84 -3.62
N THR A 266 4.04 -0.78 -4.29
CA THR A 266 4.82 0.45 -4.48
C THR A 266 4.09 1.63 -3.85
N LEU A 267 4.73 2.28 -2.88
CA LEU A 267 4.27 3.54 -2.31
C LEU A 267 5.07 4.71 -2.90
N ARG A 268 4.37 5.75 -3.36
CA ARG A 268 4.95 7.05 -3.70
C ARG A 268 4.36 8.12 -2.79
N VAL A 269 5.22 8.82 -2.07
CA VAL A 269 4.81 9.84 -1.11
C VAL A 269 4.93 11.21 -1.77
N VAL A 270 3.80 11.91 -1.89
CA VAL A 270 3.78 13.30 -2.36
C VAL A 270 3.88 14.23 -1.16
N GLN A 271 3.02 14.02 -0.16
CA GLN A 271 2.95 14.83 1.04
C GLN A 271 2.34 14.04 2.20
N ILE A 272 2.85 14.21 3.39
CA ILE A 272 2.23 13.74 4.62
C ILE A 272 1.51 14.92 5.26
N VAL A 273 0.21 14.78 5.50
CA VAL A 273 -0.60 15.81 6.16
C VAL A 273 -1.26 15.25 7.41
N PRO A 274 -1.36 16.04 8.49
CA PRO A 274 -2.13 15.64 9.68
C PRO A 274 -3.60 15.42 9.30
N THR A 275 -4.10 14.21 9.51
CA THR A 275 -5.50 13.85 9.27
C THR A 275 -5.89 12.67 10.15
N ASP A 276 -7.18 12.57 10.48
CA ASP A 276 -7.73 11.43 11.20
C ASP A 276 -8.07 10.27 10.26
N TRP A 277 -8.44 10.59 9.03
CA TRP A 277 -8.89 9.63 8.05
C TRP A 277 -8.11 9.75 6.75
N VAL A 278 -7.79 8.63 6.14
CA VAL A 278 -7.19 8.50 4.81
C VAL A 278 -8.21 7.83 3.89
N LEU A 279 -8.49 8.43 2.74
CA LEU A 279 -9.30 7.79 1.70
C LEU A 279 -8.41 6.88 0.87
N LEU A 280 -8.79 5.61 0.76
CA LEU A 280 -8.27 4.68 -0.22
C LEU A 280 -9.26 4.62 -1.40
N ASP A 281 -8.85 5.10 -2.57
CA ASP A 281 -9.57 4.94 -3.84
C ASP A 281 -8.86 3.83 -4.63
N VAL A 282 -9.44 2.64 -4.61
CA VAL A 282 -8.86 1.42 -5.20
C VAL A 282 -9.45 1.21 -6.58
N ARG A 283 -8.59 0.98 -7.56
CA ARG A 283 -8.99 0.71 -8.95
C ARG A 283 -8.32 -0.56 -9.46
N ILE A 284 -9.12 -1.56 -9.72
CA ILE A 284 -8.66 -2.80 -10.34
C ILE A 284 -8.68 -2.63 -11.86
N GLN A 285 -7.51 -2.74 -12.47
CA GLN A 285 -7.33 -2.50 -13.91
C GLN A 285 -7.53 -3.78 -14.71
N ALA A 286 -7.06 -4.92 -14.20
CA ALA A 286 -7.19 -6.20 -14.86
C ALA A 286 -6.93 -7.36 -13.88
N VAL A 287 -7.58 -8.49 -14.14
CA VAL A 287 -7.20 -9.78 -13.60
C VAL A 287 -7.11 -10.77 -14.76
N HIS A 288 -5.93 -11.35 -14.98
CA HIS A 288 -5.70 -12.29 -16.07
C HIS A 288 -4.70 -13.37 -15.65
N HIS A 289 -4.95 -14.61 -16.05
CA HIS A 289 -4.12 -15.76 -15.65
C HIS A 289 -3.89 -15.91 -14.13
N GLY A 290 -4.84 -15.48 -13.31
CA GLY A 290 -4.73 -15.53 -11.86
C GLY A 290 -3.90 -14.40 -11.24
N PHE A 291 -3.46 -13.41 -12.01
CA PHE A 291 -2.77 -12.22 -11.53
C PHE A 291 -3.66 -10.98 -11.67
N GLY A 292 -3.78 -10.22 -10.59
CA GLY A 292 -4.53 -8.97 -10.54
C GLY A 292 -3.60 -7.76 -10.50
N HIS A 293 -4.01 -6.69 -11.19
CA HIS A 293 -3.33 -5.40 -11.21
C HIS A 293 -4.29 -4.33 -10.75
N GLY A 294 -3.84 -3.45 -9.88
CA GLY A 294 -4.64 -2.35 -9.37
C GLY A 294 -3.78 -1.24 -8.76
N ASP A 295 -4.38 -0.06 -8.69
CA ASP A 295 -3.84 1.12 -8.03
C ASP A 295 -4.68 1.46 -6.79
N VAL A 296 -4.01 2.08 -5.83
CA VAL A 296 -4.66 2.62 -4.63
C VAL A 296 -4.26 4.08 -4.47
#